data_0aec379e97e00e388442a0ce030f6465
#
_entry.id   0aec379e97e00e388442a0ce030f6465
#
_cell.length_a   1.000
_cell.length_b   1.000
_cell.length_c   1.000
_cell.angle_alpha   90.00
_cell.angle_beta   90.00
_cell.angle_gamma   90.00
#
_symmetry.space_group_name_H-M   'P 1'
#
loop_
_entity.id
_entity.type
_entity.pdbx_description
1 polymer ?
#
loop_
_entity_poly.entity_id
_entity_poly.type
_entity_poly.pdbx_seq_one_letter_code
_entity_poly.pdbx_strand_id
1 'polypeptide(L)'
;MKMIKIDEFLKNHPELPVVDNCHFVNFCAWTDVRPYLIVSTNPSNSQLRIMDVRYKVVDGSLLDGSAKYEYFIDEDTYNTEKTVDFELLGLIKKTRAKNKSGYHTPGSSGCYYHLAAEPRYYFDPSF
;
A
#
# COMPACT_ATOMS: atom_id res chain seq x y z
N MET A 1 -14.94 -4.59 13.02
CA MET A 1 -13.87 -3.87 12.30
C MET A 1 -13.11 -2.97 13.26
N LYS A 2 -11.82 -3.15 13.39
CA LYS A 2 -10.99 -2.40 14.34
C LYS A 2 -10.00 -1.52 13.60
N MET A 3 -10.33 -0.24 13.45
CA MET A 3 -9.50 0.75 12.77
C MET A 3 -8.47 1.36 13.71
N ILE A 4 -7.20 1.28 13.34
CA ILE A 4 -6.08 1.81 14.12
C ILE A 4 -5.29 2.78 13.24
N LYS A 5 -4.94 3.94 13.80
CA LYS A 5 -4.11 4.91 13.08
C LYS A 5 -2.76 4.29 12.70
N ILE A 6 -2.25 4.68 11.54
CA ILE A 6 -1.02 4.13 10.99
C ILE A 6 0.14 4.17 11.99
N ASP A 7 0.37 5.31 12.62
CA ASP A 7 1.50 5.47 13.54
C ASP A 7 1.41 4.53 14.73
N GLU A 8 0.20 4.38 15.29
CA GLU A 8 -0.05 3.45 16.38
C GLU A 8 0.09 2.01 15.93
N PHE A 9 -0.43 1.69 14.74
CA PHE A 9 -0.36 0.34 14.20
C PHE A 9 1.09 -0.10 14.00
N LEU A 10 1.92 0.74 13.39
CA LEU A 10 3.34 0.43 13.18
C LEU A 10 4.08 0.23 14.50
N LYS A 11 3.75 1.03 15.51
CA LYS A 11 4.35 0.92 16.83
C LYS A 11 3.96 -0.40 17.51
N ASN A 12 2.73 -0.86 17.32
CA ASN A 12 2.22 -2.08 17.93
C ASN A 12 2.62 -3.35 17.19
N HIS A 13 3.12 -3.24 15.96
CA HIS A 13 3.46 -4.38 15.10
C HIS A 13 4.89 -4.28 14.57
N PRO A 14 5.90 -4.42 15.46
CA PRO A 14 7.30 -4.35 15.01
C PRO A 14 7.71 -5.53 14.12
N GLU A 15 6.88 -6.58 14.05
CA GLU A 15 7.10 -7.74 13.18
C GLU A 15 6.86 -7.45 11.69
N LEU A 16 6.27 -6.31 11.36
CA LEU A 16 5.99 -5.97 9.97
C LEU A 16 7.27 -5.89 9.14
N PRO A 17 7.25 -6.41 7.90
CA PRO A 17 8.41 -6.34 7.05
C PRO A 17 8.72 -4.91 6.62
N VAL A 18 10.01 -4.65 6.41
CA VAL A 18 10.50 -3.36 5.92
C VAL A 18 11.28 -3.64 4.65
N VAL A 19 10.94 -2.97 3.57
CA VAL A 19 11.63 -3.07 2.28
C VAL A 19 12.18 -1.69 1.93
N ASP A 20 13.50 -1.57 1.83
CA ASP A 20 14.20 -0.31 1.57
C ASP A 20 13.72 0.82 2.50
N ASN A 21 13.59 0.49 3.80
CA ASN A 21 13.10 1.39 4.86
C ASN A 21 11.64 1.82 4.68
N CYS A 22 10.85 1.06 3.89
CA CYS A 22 9.44 1.37 3.63
C CYS A 22 8.53 0.27 4.13
N HIS A 23 7.39 0.67 4.73
CA HIS A 23 6.31 -0.24 5.13
C HIS A 23 5.17 -0.26 4.12
N PHE A 24 5.16 0.65 3.15
CA PHE A 24 4.01 0.88 2.27
C PHE A 24 4.42 0.83 0.81
N VAL A 25 3.43 0.53 -0.03
CA VAL A 25 3.51 0.77 -1.46
C VAL A 25 2.31 1.62 -1.86
N ASN A 26 2.53 2.60 -2.72
CA ASN A 26 1.46 3.40 -3.29
C ASN A 26 1.26 2.97 -4.74
N PHE A 27 0.03 2.55 -5.05
CA PHE A 27 -0.35 2.19 -6.41
C PHE A 27 -0.70 3.44 -7.18
N CYS A 28 0.03 3.70 -8.26
CA CYS A 28 -0.20 4.87 -9.10
C CYS A 28 -0.88 4.41 -10.38
N ALA A 29 -2.16 4.74 -10.52
CA ALA A 29 -2.98 4.41 -11.66
C ALA A 29 -3.46 5.70 -12.29
N TRP A 30 -2.91 6.04 -13.48
CA TRP A 30 -3.27 7.26 -14.18
C TRP A 30 -3.01 8.49 -13.29
N THR A 31 -4.08 9.13 -12.82
CA THR A 31 -4.01 10.31 -11.95
C THR A 31 -4.35 9.99 -10.49
N ASP A 32 -4.76 8.76 -10.19
CA ASP A 32 -5.13 8.36 -8.84
C ASP A 32 -3.99 7.62 -8.15
N VAL A 33 -3.91 7.77 -6.82
CA VAL A 33 -2.94 7.07 -6.00
C VAL A 33 -3.66 6.38 -4.84
N ARG A 34 -3.34 5.10 -4.60
CA ARG A 34 -3.94 4.31 -3.51
C ARG A 34 -2.84 3.69 -2.66
N PRO A 35 -2.94 3.80 -1.33
CA PRO A 35 -1.93 3.24 -0.43
C PRO A 35 -2.23 1.80 -0.04
N TYR A 36 -1.16 1.02 0.15
CA TYR A 36 -1.21 -0.35 0.65
C TYR A 36 -0.12 -0.58 1.67
N LEU A 37 -0.41 -1.42 2.66
CA LEU A 37 0.57 -1.87 3.65
C LEU A 37 1.23 -3.16 3.16
N ILE A 38 2.55 -3.26 3.31
CA ILE A 38 3.28 -4.49 3.02
C ILE A 38 3.06 -5.44 4.21
N VAL A 39 2.38 -6.56 3.96
CA VAL A 39 2.06 -7.56 4.99
C VAL A 39 3.16 -8.60 5.10
N SER A 40 3.70 -9.05 3.97
CA SER A 40 4.80 -10.01 3.96
C SER A 40 5.61 -9.91 2.68
N THR A 41 6.84 -10.42 2.72
CA THR A 41 7.76 -10.43 1.60
C THR A 41 8.40 -11.81 1.48
N ASN A 42 8.90 -12.15 0.28
CA ASN A 42 9.79 -13.29 0.13
C ASN A 42 11.22 -12.89 0.52
N PRO A 43 12.16 -13.86 0.68
CA PRO A 43 13.51 -13.53 1.13
C PRO A 43 14.28 -12.51 0.27
N SER A 44 14.02 -12.46 -1.02
CA SER A 44 14.66 -11.52 -1.93
C SER A 44 13.94 -10.19 -2.07
N ASN A 45 12.80 -10.02 -1.40
CA ASN A 45 11.93 -8.85 -1.53
C ASN A 45 11.46 -8.60 -2.98
N SER A 46 11.49 -9.63 -3.81
CA SER A 46 11.03 -9.54 -5.20
C SER A 46 9.52 -9.72 -5.34
N GLN A 47 8.87 -10.23 -4.30
CA GLN A 47 7.43 -10.42 -4.25
C GLN A 47 6.92 -9.88 -2.92
N LEU A 48 5.87 -9.07 -2.98
CA LEU A 48 5.26 -8.48 -1.80
C LEU A 48 3.79 -8.88 -1.73
N ARG A 49 3.33 -9.17 -0.52
CA ARG A 49 1.92 -9.31 -0.23
C ARG A 49 1.45 -8.06 0.48
N ILE A 50 0.38 -7.47 -0.01
CA ILE A 50 -0.08 -6.16 0.44
C ILE A 50 -1.56 -6.20 0.82
N MET A 51 -1.96 -5.26 1.68
CA MET A 51 -3.36 -5.06 2.04
C MET A 51 -3.72 -3.57 1.98
N ASP A 52 -5.01 -3.29 1.84
CA ASP A 52 -5.51 -1.91 1.76
C ASP A 52 -5.19 -1.11 3.03
N VAL A 53 -4.78 0.14 2.84
CA VAL A 53 -4.76 1.15 3.89
C VAL A 53 -6.05 1.95 3.78
N ARG A 54 -6.79 2.06 4.89
CA ARG A 54 -8.02 2.84 4.94
C ARG A 54 -7.69 4.31 5.11
N TYR A 55 -8.55 5.17 4.62
CA TYR A 55 -8.33 6.61 4.69
C TYR A 55 -9.64 7.34 5.00
N LYS A 56 -9.48 8.55 5.57
CA LYS A 56 -10.59 9.43 5.89
C LYS A 56 -10.16 10.85 5.57
N VAL A 57 -11.05 11.62 4.93
CA VAL A 57 -10.82 13.04 4.69
C VAL A 57 -10.93 13.80 6.00
N VAL A 58 -9.90 14.53 6.38
CA VAL A 58 -9.87 15.31 7.63
C VAL A 58 -9.83 16.82 7.38
N ASP A 59 -9.48 17.23 6.16
CA ASP A 59 -9.44 18.64 5.79
C ASP A 59 -9.46 18.76 4.27
N GLY A 60 -9.84 19.93 3.76
CA GLY A 60 -9.88 20.22 2.33
C GLY A 60 -11.11 19.64 1.63
N SER A 61 -11.07 19.66 0.30
CA SER A 61 -12.18 19.23 -0.54
C SER A 61 -11.73 18.24 -1.58
N LEU A 62 -12.55 17.20 -1.81
CA LEU A 62 -12.34 16.26 -2.91
C LEU A 62 -12.54 16.92 -4.27
N LEU A 63 -13.39 17.95 -4.33
CA LEU A 63 -13.76 18.59 -5.59
C LEU A 63 -12.63 19.43 -6.18
N ASP A 64 -11.77 20.01 -5.34
CA ASP A 64 -10.64 20.84 -5.81
C ASP A 64 -9.28 20.17 -5.63
N GLY A 65 -9.26 18.92 -5.16
CA GLY A 65 -8.02 18.19 -4.97
C GLY A 65 -7.21 18.59 -3.75
N SER A 66 -7.75 19.44 -2.88
CA SER A 66 -7.05 19.92 -1.67
C SER A 66 -7.25 19.01 -0.45
N ALA A 67 -7.96 17.90 -0.60
CA ALA A 67 -8.28 17.02 0.52
C ALA A 67 -7.02 16.47 1.19
N LYS A 68 -7.02 16.49 2.51
CA LYS A 68 -6.01 15.87 3.36
C LYS A 68 -6.60 14.64 4.00
N TYR A 69 -5.81 13.59 4.14
CA TYR A 69 -6.27 12.30 4.58
C TYR A 69 -5.57 11.86 5.85
N GLU A 70 -6.31 11.17 6.70
CA GLU A 70 -5.79 10.41 7.81
C GLU A 70 -5.90 8.93 7.46
N TYR A 71 -4.88 8.14 7.79
CA TYR A 71 -4.76 6.76 7.36
C TYR A 71 -4.88 5.79 8.52
N PHE A 72 -5.52 4.65 8.26
CA PHE A 72 -5.82 3.64 9.26
C PHE A 72 -5.57 2.24 8.69
N ILE A 73 -5.33 1.29 9.58
CA ILE A 73 -5.30 -0.13 9.24
C ILE A 73 -6.44 -0.82 9.97
N ASP A 74 -7.18 -1.67 9.26
CA ASP A 74 -8.13 -2.59 9.88
C ASP A 74 -7.35 -3.74 10.49
N GLU A 75 -7.21 -3.75 11.82
CA GLU A 75 -6.42 -4.76 12.51
C GLU A 75 -7.00 -6.16 12.34
N ASP A 76 -8.32 -6.28 12.25
CA ASP A 76 -8.96 -7.59 12.02
C ASP A 76 -8.57 -8.16 10.66
N THR A 77 -8.56 -7.32 9.61
CA THR A 77 -8.10 -7.72 8.28
C THR A 77 -6.62 -8.11 8.32
N TYR A 78 -5.78 -7.34 8.99
CA TYR A 78 -4.36 -7.66 9.12
C TYR A 78 -4.14 -9.01 9.78
N ASN A 79 -4.86 -9.29 10.87
CA ASN A 79 -4.73 -10.56 11.58
C ASN A 79 -5.12 -11.76 10.72
N THR A 80 -6.05 -11.57 9.77
CA THR A 80 -6.42 -12.59 8.80
C THR A 80 -5.38 -12.71 7.69
N GLU A 81 -5.01 -11.58 7.08
CA GLU A 81 -4.11 -11.53 5.92
C GLU A 81 -2.72 -12.08 6.22
N LYS A 82 -2.18 -11.83 7.40
CA LYS A 82 -0.84 -12.26 7.76
C LYS A 82 -0.69 -13.79 7.83
N THR A 83 -1.81 -14.52 7.95
CA THR A 83 -1.80 -15.98 8.01
C THR A 83 -2.01 -16.65 6.66
N VAL A 84 -2.36 -15.88 5.63
CA VAL A 84 -2.62 -16.42 4.30
C VAL A 84 -1.29 -16.76 3.61
N ASP A 85 -1.26 -17.92 2.98
CA ASP A 85 -0.07 -18.40 2.29
C ASP A 85 0.30 -17.46 1.14
N PHE A 86 1.59 -17.20 1.00
CA PHE A 86 2.13 -16.26 0.03
C PHE A 86 1.69 -16.60 -1.40
N GLU A 87 1.57 -17.88 -1.72
CA GLU A 87 1.25 -18.33 -3.07
C GLU A 87 -0.24 -18.25 -3.42
N LEU A 88 -1.11 -18.08 -2.43
CA LEU A 88 -2.56 -18.09 -2.63
C LEU A 88 -3.17 -16.73 -2.92
N LEU A 89 -2.42 -15.65 -2.71
CA LEU A 89 -2.93 -14.29 -2.94
C LEU A 89 -2.27 -13.67 -4.16
N GLY A 90 -3.02 -12.78 -4.80
CA GLY A 90 -2.48 -11.96 -5.87
C GLY A 90 -1.32 -11.11 -5.33
N LEU A 91 -0.14 -11.38 -5.79
CA LEU A 91 1.08 -10.72 -5.33
C LEU A 91 1.52 -9.67 -6.32
N ILE A 92 2.15 -8.61 -5.79
CA ILE A 92 2.90 -7.71 -6.65
C ILE A 92 4.33 -8.21 -6.74
N LYS A 93 4.89 -8.15 -7.93
CA LYS A 93 6.26 -8.59 -8.20
C LYS A 93 7.12 -7.42 -8.61
N LYS A 94 8.38 -7.45 -8.23
CA LYS A 94 9.33 -6.42 -8.60
C LYS A 94 9.47 -6.35 -10.13
N THR A 95 9.38 -5.16 -10.69
CA THR A 95 9.54 -4.97 -12.13
C THR A 95 10.98 -5.25 -12.53
N ARG A 96 11.15 -5.91 -13.68
CA ARG A 96 12.46 -6.15 -14.28
C ARG A 96 12.71 -5.19 -15.44
N ALA A 97 11.77 -4.31 -15.74
CA ALA A 97 11.92 -3.38 -16.86
C ALA A 97 13.04 -2.39 -16.59
N LYS A 98 13.89 -2.21 -17.58
CA LYS A 98 14.97 -1.22 -17.52
C LYS A 98 14.36 0.19 -17.41
N ASN A 99 14.90 1.02 -16.53
CA ASN A 99 14.43 2.37 -16.24
C ASN A 99 13.07 2.47 -15.56
N LYS A 100 12.55 1.34 -15.02
CA LYS A 100 11.33 1.32 -14.22
C LYS A 100 11.63 0.69 -12.86
N SER A 101 11.22 1.37 -11.80
CA SER A 101 11.34 0.87 -10.44
C SER A 101 9.94 0.66 -9.86
N GLY A 102 9.82 -0.30 -8.93
CA GLY A 102 8.57 -0.61 -8.27
C GLY A 102 8.11 -2.03 -8.51
N TYR A 103 6.85 -2.27 -8.20
CA TYR A 103 6.23 -3.58 -8.27
C TYR A 103 5.00 -3.52 -9.17
N HIS A 104 4.57 -4.66 -9.69
CA HIS A 104 3.41 -4.75 -10.56
C HIS A 104 2.63 -6.03 -10.26
N THR A 105 1.33 -6.02 -10.59
CA THR A 105 0.53 -7.23 -10.57
C THR A 105 0.94 -8.09 -11.77
N PRO A 106 1.21 -9.39 -11.59
CA PRO A 106 1.58 -10.25 -12.71
C PRO A 106 0.55 -10.16 -13.85
N GLY A 107 1.03 -9.97 -15.07
CA GLY A 107 0.18 -9.83 -16.26
C GLY A 107 -0.36 -8.45 -16.53
N SER A 108 -0.17 -7.48 -15.62
CA SER A 108 -0.58 -6.10 -15.86
C SER A 108 0.55 -5.28 -16.48
N SER A 109 0.18 -4.17 -17.09
CA SER A 109 1.14 -3.23 -17.67
C SER A 109 0.68 -1.79 -17.47
N GLY A 110 1.64 -0.87 -17.36
CA GLY A 110 1.37 0.57 -17.31
C GLY A 110 1.13 1.16 -15.93
N CYS A 111 0.78 0.35 -14.94
CA CYS A 111 0.54 0.82 -13.57
C CYS A 111 1.44 0.08 -12.60
N TYR A 112 2.04 0.80 -11.69
CA TYR A 112 3.03 0.24 -10.77
C TYR A 112 2.74 0.62 -9.34
N TYR A 113 3.18 -0.27 -8.41
CA TYR A 113 3.23 -0.01 -6.99
C TYR A 113 4.63 0.47 -6.64
N HIS A 114 4.72 1.63 -6.01
CA HIS A 114 6.00 2.22 -5.62
C HIS A 114 6.18 2.15 -4.11
N LEU A 115 7.37 1.75 -3.67
CA LEU A 115 7.71 1.75 -2.24
C LEU A 115 7.60 3.16 -1.70
N ALA A 116 7.03 3.29 -0.48
CA ALA A 116 6.82 4.57 0.16
C ALA A 116 7.01 4.45 1.67
N ALA A 117 7.64 5.47 2.26
CA ALA A 117 7.78 5.55 3.72
C ALA A 117 6.44 5.86 4.38
N GLU A 118 5.53 6.53 3.66
CA GLU A 118 4.22 6.92 4.16
C GLU A 118 3.14 6.56 3.15
N PRO A 119 1.92 6.21 3.61
CA PRO A 119 0.80 5.95 2.72
C PRO A 119 0.33 7.26 2.09
N ARG A 120 -0.14 7.17 0.85
CA ARG A 120 -0.68 8.31 0.15
C ARG A 120 -1.90 7.89 -0.65
N TYR A 121 -3.00 8.62 -0.46
CA TYR A 121 -4.20 8.52 -1.28
C TYR A 121 -4.37 9.83 -2.04
N TYR A 122 -4.71 9.74 -3.32
CA TYR A 122 -5.04 10.88 -4.13
C TYR A 122 -6.12 10.51 -5.14
N PHE A 123 -7.13 11.35 -5.23
CA PHE A 123 -8.20 11.24 -6.21
C PHE A 123 -8.21 12.52 -7.05
N ASP A 124 -8.17 12.37 -8.37
CA ASP A 124 -8.23 13.51 -9.28
C ASP A 124 -9.69 13.82 -9.62
N PRO A 125 -10.23 14.93 -9.10
CA PRO A 125 -11.63 15.26 -9.33
C PRO A 125 -11.92 15.77 -10.75
N SER A 126 -10.89 16.08 -11.52
CA SER A 126 -11.05 16.58 -12.89
C SER A 126 -11.15 15.45 -13.94
N PHE A 127 -10.96 14.22 -13.51
CA PHE A 127 -10.97 13.04 -14.38
C PHE A 127 -12.35 12.42 -14.53
#